data_56a0f02968ac1a0972f04b834eff4fc6
#
_entry.id   56a0f02968ac1a0972f04b834eff4fc6
#
_cell.length_a   1.000
_cell.length_b   1.000
_cell.length_c   1.000
_cell.angle_alpha   90.00
_cell.angle_beta   90.00
_cell.angle_gamma   90.00
#
_symmetry.space_group_name_H-M   'P 1'
#
loop_
_entity.id
_entity.type
_entity.pdbx_description
1 polymer ?
#
loop_
_entity_poly.entity_id
_entity_poly.type
_entity_poly.pdbx_seq_one_letter_code
_entity_poly.pdbx_strand_id
1 'polypeptide(L)'
;VELIRREVERVRESVLARFGIEVEVDPSVHDLIYRNGVFPVQGVRPVFSSVADILENNLGKLLFTAVLADEGRIAIAYDEQTRQLRGLVGSQDVVLPFTGRLDRIRESSPADKIANVAVHESGHALLYAVYFGLAPLQLTARVASSYVGGFTAPHPIYETSAALIQQAKIALAGGIAEEIVFGRELASVGRASDRERATILIQDFIRRHGFDAEFQANYMLGNEYSMDRHVTDPDIEKMISRLAAEVRSELTGFRAGLLDLARELATAGRLDGPAVAAILGRHGILADLQREGHLIVPPYRSHLGEIGRASCRERVSNCV
;
A
#
# COMPACT_ATOMS: atom_id res chain seq x y z
N VAL A 1 -6.06 2.59 9.19
CA VAL A 1 -5.73 2.97 10.57
C VAL A 1 -6.90 3.73 11.21
N GLU A 2 -7.40 4.81 10.60
CA GLU A 2 -8.49 5.62 11.16
C GLU A 2 -9.77 4.83 11.44
N LEU A 3 -10.17 3.91 10.56
CA LEU A 3 -11.33 3.05 10.77
C LEU A 3 -11.15 2.17 12.03
N ILE A 4 -9.97 1.60 12.24
CA ILE A 4 -9.68 0.78 13.42
C ILE A 4 -9.83 1.64 14.68
N ARG A 5 -9.25 2.84 14.69
CA ARG A 5 -9.34 3.76 15.81
C ARG A 5 -10.80 4.09 16.15
N ARG A 6 -11.63 4.38 15.15
CA ARG A 6 -13.05 4.66 15.34
C ARG A 6 -13.83 3.47 15.90
N GLU A 7 -13.56 2.26 15.39
CA GLU A 7 -14.25 1.07 15.86
C GLU A 7 -13.83 0.69 17.29
N VAL A 8 -12.55 0.82 17.63
CA VAL A 8 -12.08 0.62 19.01
C VAL A 8 -12.72 1.65 19.96
N GLU A 9 -12.80 2.93 19.54
CA GLU A 9 -13.44 3.97 20.36
C GLU A 9 -14.94 3.69 20.51
N ARG A 10 -15.65 3.29 19.47
CA ARG A 10 -17.06 2.87 19.55
C ARG A 10 -17.27 1.79 20.61
N VAL A 11 -16.38 0.79 20.66
CA VAL A 11 -16.45 -0.28 21.67
C VAL A 11 -16.21 0.27 23.07
N ARG A 12 -15.19 1.11 23.27
CA ARG A 12 -14.88 1.76 24.56
C ARG A 12 -16.05 2.57 25.08
N GLU A 13 -16.61 3.45 24.25
CA GLU A 13 -17.77 4.27 24.58
C GLU A 13 -19.00 3.42 24.94
N SER A 14 -19.24 2.34 24.19
CA SER A 14 -20.34 1.43 24.46
C SER A 14 -20.21 0.72 25.81
N VAL A 15 -18.99 0.32 26.19
CA VAL A 15 -18.72 -0.31 27.49
C VAL A 15 -18.89 0.71 28.62
N LEU A 16 -18.32 1.89 28.47
CA LEU A 16 -18.44 2.95 29.47
C LEU A 16 -19.92 3.33 29.71
N ALA A 17 -20.69 3.51 28.63
CA ALA A 17 -22.10 3.89 28.72
C ALA A 17 -22.99 2.81 29.36
N ARG A 18 -22.67 1.52 29.16
CA ARG A 18 -23.51 0.40 29.64
C ARG A 18 -23.13 -0.09 31.03
N PHE A 19 -21.83 -0.07 31.33
CA PHE A 19 -21.30 -0.73 32.53
C PHE A 19 -20.58 0.26 33.49
N GLY A 20 -20.37 1.50 33.05
CA GLY A 20 -19.60 2.48 33.84
C GLY A 20 -18.11 2.13 33.98
N ILE A 21 -17.61 1.19 33.18
CA ILE A 21 -16.24 0.69 33.23
C ILE A 21 -15.42 1.33 32.09
N GLU A 22 -14.30 1.92 32.42
CA GLU A 22 -13.36 2.48 31.45
C GLU A 22 -12.48 1.37 30.86
N VAL A 23 -12.38 1.34 29.53
CA VAL A 23 -11.53 0.37 28.80
C VAL A 23 -10.35 1.11 28.19
N GLU A 24 -9.14 0.74 28.60
CA GLU A 24 -7.89 1.17 27.99
C GLU A 24 -7.41 0.13 26.99
N VAL A 25 -7.15 0.54 25.75
CA VAL A 25 -6.68 -0.35 24.68
C VAL A 25 -5.29 0.10 24.28
N ASP A 26 -4.30 -0.76 24.53
CA ASP A 26 -2.90 -0.50 24.19
C ASP A 26 -2.70 -0.42 22.65
N PRO A 27 -1.77 0.41 22.15
CA PRO A 27 -1.43 0.47 20.72
C PRO A 27 -1.10 -0.87 20.08
N SER A 28 -0.52 -1.83 20.82
CA SER A 28 -0.25 -3.19 20.33
C SER A 28 -1.50 -3.93 19.86
N VAL A 29 -2.66 -3.66 20.49
CA VAL A 29 -3.95 -4.23 20.08
C VAL A 29 -4.44 -3.61 18.76
N HIS A 30 -4.23 -2.32 18.56
CA HIS A 30 -4.53 -1.67 17.27
C HIS A 30 -3.70 -2.28 16.14
N ASP A 31 -2.41 -2.53 16.39
CA ASP A 31 -1.53 -3.19 15.43
C ASP A 31 -1.94 -4.64 15.17
N LEU A 32 -2.36 -5.35 16.21
CA LEU A 32 -2.90 -6.70 16.08
C LEU A 32 -4.17 -6.72 15.21
N ILE A 33 -5.12 -5.82 15.46
CA ILE A 33 -6.34 -5.67 14.65
C ILE A 33 -5.97 -5.31 13.21
N TYR A 34 -5.02 -4.41 12.99
CA TYR A 34 -4.56 -4.03 11.67
C TYR A 34 -4.00 -5.24 10.91
N ARG A 35 -3.11 -6.00 11.53
CA ARG A 35 -2.52 -7.21 10.92
C ARG A 35 -3.56 -8.27 10.57
N ASN A 36 -4.61 -8.40 11.38
CA ASN A 36 -5.65 -9.41 11.19
C ASN A 36 -6.84 -8.95 10.36
N GLY A 37 -7.03 -7.64 10.18
CA GLY A 37 -8.21 -7.06 9.55
C GLY A 37 -7.97 -6.30 8.24
N VAL A 38 -6.72 -5.94 7.91
CA VAL A 38 -6.46 -5.16 6.69
C VAL A 38 -5.90 -6.03 5.57
N PHE A 39 -6.67 -6.17 4.49
CA PHE A 39 -6.32 -6.93 3.31
C PHE A 39 -6.57 -6.10 2.05
N PRO A 40 -5.63 -6.05 1.09
CA PRO A 40 -5.71 -5.18 -0.09
C PRO A 40 -6.96 -5.39 -0.94
N VAL A 41 -7.51 -6.62 -0.96
CA VAL A 41 -8.59 -7.02 -1.87
C VAL A 41 -9.93 -7.30 -1.18
N GLN A 42 -10.02 -7.17 0.16
CA GLN A 42 -11.22 -7.57 0.91
C GLN A 42 -12.01 -6.39 1.49
N GLY A 43 -11.63 -5.17 1.19
CA GLY A 43 -12.28 -3.97 1.71
C GLY A 43 -12.20 -3.88 3.24
N VAL A 44 -13.21 -3.30 3.87
CA VAL A 44 -13.21 -2.99 5.32
C VAL A 44 -13.84 -4.08 6.20
N ARG A 45 -14.56 -5.05 5.62
CA ARG A 45 -15.28 -6.09 6.39
C ARG A 45 -14.38 -6.89 7.34
N PRO A 46 -13.14 -7.32 6.96
CA PRO A 46 -12.26 -8.03 7.87
C PRO A 46 -11.80 -7.20 9.08
N VAL A 47 -11.77 -5.87 8.99
CA VAL A 47 -11.47 -4.99 10.13
C VAL A 47 -12.53 -5.14 11.22
N PHE A 48 -13.82 -5.08 10.87
CA PHE A 48 -14.91 -5.27 11.82
C PHE A 48 -14.87 -6.65 12.48
N SER A 49 -14.63 -7.71 11.68
CA SER A 49 -14.47 -9.06 12.21
C SER A 49 -13.30 -9.17 13.17
N SER A 50 -12.17 -8.52 12.88
CA SER A 50 -10.99 -8.53 13.76
C SER A 50 -11.23 -7.74 15.05
N VAL A 51 -11.95 -6.62 15.00
CA VAL A 51 -12.34 -5.89 16.22
C VAL A 51 -13.26 -6.76 17.09
N ALA A 52 -14.25 -7.43 16.48
CA ALA A 52 -15.12 -8.32 17.21
C ALA A 52 -14.36 -9.49 17.86
N ASP A 53 -13.49 -10.17 17.11
CA ASP A 53 -12.75 -11.34 17.60
C ASP A 53 -11.71 -11.02 18.66
N ILE A 54 -10.97 -9.90 18.48
CA ILE A 54 -9.85 -9.54 19.36
C ILE A 54 -10.35 -8.76 20.58
N LEU A 55 -11.30 -7.84 20.38
CA LEU A 55 -11.74 -6.93 21.43
C LEU A 55 -13.11 -7.31 22.00
N GLU A 56 -14.19 -7.28 21.22
CA GLU A 56 -15.56 -7.44 21.74
C GLU A 56 -15.78 -8.79 22.41
N ASN A 57 -15.35 -9.90 21.82
CA ASN A 57 -15.51 -11.25 22.37
C ASN A 57 -14.72 -11.46 23.67
N ASN A 58 -13.62 -10.73 23.86
CA ASN A 58 -12.80 -10.82 25.07
C ASN A 58 -13.24 -9.88 26.18
N LEU A 59 -13.91 -8.77 25.84
CA LEU A 59 -14.44 -7.84 26.84
C LEU A 59 -15.43 -8.47 27.79
N GLY A 60 -16.28 -9.37 27.30
CA GLY A 60 -17.27 -10.04 28.17
C GLY A 60 -16.66 -10.71 29.39
N LYS A 61 -15.53 -11.42 29.22
CA LYS A 61 -14.80 -12.04 30.32
C LYS A 61 -14.20 -11.01 31.29
N LEU A 62 -13.59 -9.97 30.75
CA LEU A 62 -12.95 -8.91 31.55
C LEU A 62 -13.98 -8.08 32.31
N LEU A 63 -15.11 -7.75 31.69
CA LEU A 63 -16.22 -7.04 32.33
C LEU A 63 -16.80 -7.85 33.50
N PHE A 64 -17.00 -9.15 33.31
CA PHE A 64 -17.44 -10.00 34.40
C PHE A 64 -16.47 -10.00 35.56
N THR A 65 -15.15 -10.09 35.29
CA THR A 65 -14.10 -10.00 36.32
C THR A 65 -14.11 -8.65 37.00
N ALA A 66 -14.23 -7.55 36.24
CA ALA A 66 -14.23 -6.18 36.79
C ALA A 66 -15.44 -5.92 37.69
N VAL A 67 -16.62 -6.36 37.30
CA VAL A 67 -17.84 -6.25 38.13
C VAL A 67 -17.70 -7.04 39.42
N LEU A 68 -17.15 -8.27 39.39
CA LEU A 68 -16.95 -9.07 40.60
C LEU A 68 -15.90 -8.48 41.54
N ALA A 69 -14.90 -7.79 40.98
CA ALA A 69 -13.81 -7.15 41.77
C ALA A 69 -14.11 -5.71 42.17
N ASP A 70 -15.28 -5.17 41.78
CA ASP A 70 -15.66 -3.75 41.96
C ASP A 70 -14.63 -2.78 41.35
N GLU A 71 -14.10 -3.13 40.17
CA GLU A 71 -13.08 -2.37 39.46
C GLU A 71 -13.72 -1.56 38.32
N GLY A 72 -13.43 -0.25 38.32
CA GLY A 72 -13.95 0.69 37.30
C GLY A 72 -13.11 0.78 36.01
N ARG A 73 -12.00 0.02 35.90
CA ARG A 73 -11.07 0.12 34.78
C ARG A 73 -10.56 -1.24 34.34
N ILE A 74 -10.45 -1.39 33.03
CA ILE A 74 -9.89 -2.57 32.35
C ILE A 74 -8.82 -2.10 31.37
N ALA A 75 -7.66 -2.76 31.30
CA ALA A 75 -6.68 -2.55 30.25
C ALA A 75 -6.51 -3.81 29.40
N ILE A 76 -6.33 -3.65 28.08
CA ILE A 76 -6.08 -4.76 27.13
C ILE A 76 -4.81 -4.43 26.36
N ALA A 77 -3.86 -5.39 26.31
CA ALA A 77 -2.61 -5.29 25.58
C ALA A 77 -2.27 -6.60 24.88
N TYR A 78 -1.47 -6.53 23.83
CA TYR A 78 -0.94 -7.70 23.15
C TYR A 78 0.58 -7.78 23.35
N ASP A 79 1.03 -8.90 23.89
CA ASP A 79 2.44 -9.17 24.08
C ASP A 79 2.99 -9.90 22.84
N GLU A 80 3.85 -9.20 22.10
CA GLU A 80 4.47 -9.72 20.88
C GLU A 80 5.43 -10.88 21.15
N GLN A 81 6.11 -10.90 22.32
CA GLN A 81 7.09 -11.91 22.64
C GLN A 81 6.43 -13.25 23.00
N THR A 82 5.40 -13.17 23.84
CA THR A 82 4.63 -14.36 24.25
C THR A 82 3.47 -14.66 23.32
N ARG A 83 3.13 -13.75 22.39
CA ARG A 83 1.99 -13.81 21.47
C ARG A 83 0.66 -13.99 22.17
N GLN A 84 0.53 -13.37 23.33
CA GLN A 84 -0.67 -13.45 24.15
C GLN A 84 -1.41 -12.12 24.20
N LEU A 85 -2.71 -12.20 24.00
CA LEU A 85 -3.61 -11.10 24.33
C LEU A 85 -3.87 -11.15 25.84
N ARG A 86 -3.64 -10.06 26.53
CA ARG A 86 -3.74 -9.95 28.00
C ARG A 86 -4.72 -8.87 28.38
N GLY A 87 -5.50 -9.15 29.40
CA GLY A 87 -6.40 -8.19 30.04
C GLY A 87 -6.01 -7.98 31.48
N LEU A 88 -5.93 -6.72 31.91
CA LEU A 88 -5.65 -6.33 33.28
C LEU A 88 -6.91 -5.76 33.91
N VAL A 89 -7.31 -6.29 35.08
CA VAL A 89 -8.44 -5.82 35.89
C VAL A 89 -7.93 -5.62 37.32
N GLY A 90 -7.75 -4.37 37.73
CA GLY A 90 -7.05 -4.08 38.97
C GLY A 90 -5.63 -4.66 39.00
N SER A 91 -5.36 -5.59 39.91
CA SER A 91 -4.08 -6.33 39.98
C SER A 91 -4.12 -7.70 39.24
N GLN A 92 -5.26 -8.09 38.70
CA GLN A 92 -5.42 -9.40 38.05
C GLN A 92 -5.03 -9.32 36.57
N ASP A 93 -4.05 -10.12 36.20
CA ASP A 93 -3.61 -10.30 34.81
C ASP A 93 -4.24 -11.59 34.22
N VAL A 94 -5.01 -11.42 33.16
CA VAL A 94 -5.80 -12.50 32.56
C VAL A 94 -5.35 -12.72 31.12
N VAL A 95 -4.91 -13.93 30.79
CA VAL A 95 -4.67 -14.32 29.41
C VAL A 95 -6.01 -14.51 28.70
N LEU A 96 -6.19 -13.81 27.59
CA LEU A 96 -7.41 -13.82 26.80
C LEU A 96 -7.29 -14.79 25.62
N PRO A 97 -8.38 -15.47 25.24
CA PRO A 97 -8.34 -16.35 24.09
C PRO A 97 -8.14 -15.56 22.80
N PHE A 98 -7.01 -15.80 22.16
CA PHE A 98 -6.68 -15.31 20.84
C PHE A 98 -6.03 -16.43 20.05
N THR A 99 -6.66 -16.88 18.96
CA THR A 99 -6.19 -18.04 18.21
C THR A 99 -5.05 -17.75 17.26
N GLY A 100 -4.81 -16.47 16.90
CA GLY A 100 -3.75 -16.06 15.98
C GLY A 100 -3.78 -16.80 14.63
N ARG A 101 -4.98 -17.16 14.15
CA ARG A 101 -5.15 -18.00 12.95
C ARG A 101 -4.47 -17.42 11.72
N LEU A 102 -4.64 -16.11 11.53
CA LEU A 102 -4.05 -15.39 10.39
C LEU A 102 -2.53 -15.25 10.54
N ASP A 103 -2.06 -15.02 11.75
CA ASP A 103 -0.61 -14.95 12.03
C ASP A 103 0.05 -16.30 11.75
N ARG A 104 -0.58 -17.41 12.16
CA ARG A 104 -0.06 -18.77 11.84
C ARG A 104 -0.02 -19.06 10.33
N ILE A 105 -1.01 -18.58 9.55
CA ILE A 105 -1.01 -18.73 8.10
C ILE A 105 0.13 -17.90 7.49
N ARG A 106 0.37 -16.68 7.98
CA ARG A 106 1.49 -15.83 7.54
C ARG A 106 2.84 -16.47 7.83
N GLU A 107 3.00 -17.08 9.00
CA GLU A 107 4.24 -17.71 9.44
C GLU A 107 4.52 -19.04 8.73
N SER A 108 3.49 -19.70 8.22
CA SER A 108 3.64 -20.96 7.46
C SER A 108 4.22 -20.75 6.06
N SER A 109 4.37 -19.50 5.60
CA SER A 109 4.98 -19.22 4.30
C SER A 109 6.48 -19.52 4.31
N PRO A 110 7.01 -20.32 3.36
CA PRO A 110 8.44 -20.59 3.27
C PRO A 110 9.27 -19.31 3.17
N ALA A 111 10.44 -19.28 3.81
CA ALA A 111 11.33 -18.11 3.80
C ALA A 111 11.71 -17.68 2.37
N ASP A 112 11.92 -18.64 1.47
CA ASP A 112 12.25 -18.36 0.07
C ASP A 112 11.08 -17.69 -0.67
N LYS A 113 9.84 -18.07 -0.38
CA LYS A 113 8.66 -17.40 -0.92
C LYS A 113 8.57 -15.96 -0.40
N ILE A 114 8.84 -15.73 0.88
CA ILE A 114 8.87 -14.39 1.47
C ILE A 114 9.96 -13.54 0.82
N ALA A 115 11.14 -14.11 0.58
CA ALA A 115 12.24 -13.42 -0.10
C ALA A 115 11.86 -13.01 -1.54
N ASN A 116 11.20 -13.90 -2.29
CA ASN A 116 10.72 -13.59 -3.64
C ASN A 116 9.72 -12.43 -3.61
N VAL A 117 8.69 -12.51 -2.75
CA VAL A 117 7.69 -11.46 -2.59
C VAL A 117 8.33 -10.15 -2.13
N ALA A 118 9.29 -10.19 -1.21
CA ALA A 118 9.98 -8.99 -0.75
C ALA A 118 10.73 -8.27 -1.87
N VAL A 119 11.40 -9.01 -2.76
CA VAL A 119 12.06 -8.44 -3.95
C VAL A 119 11.02 -7.81 -4.89
N HIS A 120 9.92 -8.50 -5.13
CA HIS A 120 8.82 -8.04 -5.98
C HIS A 120 8.26 -6.71 -5.48
N GLU A 121 7.80 -6.64 -4.24
CA GLU A 121 7.23 -5.44 -3.63
C GLU A 121 8.25 -4.30 -3.51
N SER A 122 9.51 -4.63 -3.27
CA SER A 122 10.59 -3.63 -3.25
C SER A 122 10.83 -3.00 -4.62
N GLY A 123 10.64 -3.75 -5.71
CA GLY A 123 10.67 -3.21 -7.07
C GLY A 123 9.62 -2.13 -7.30
N HIS A 124 8.37 -2.40 -6.91
CA HIS A 124 7.28 -1.42 -6.98
C HIS A 124 7.57 -0.18 -6.12
N ALA A 125 7.96 -0.39 -4.87
CA ALA A 125 8.18 0.68 -3.92
C ALA A 125 9.35 1.60 -4.30
N LEU A 126 10.43 1.04 -4.83
CA LEU A 126 11.60 1.78 -5.24
C LEU A 126 11.27 2.72 -6.41
N LEU A 127 10.65 2.20 -7.49
CA LEU A 127 10.28 3.05 -8.60
C LEU A 127 9.17 4.04 -8.25
N TYR A 128 8.26 3.66 -7.35
CA TYR A 128 7.28 4.61 -6.81
C TYR A 128 7.97 5.80 -6.14
N ALA A 129 8.96 5.53 -5.29
CA ALA A 129 9.73 6.58 -4.62
C ALA A 129 10.53 7.45 -5.62
N VAL A 130 11.16 6.83 -6.62
CA VAL A 130 11.92 7.54 -7.66
C VAL A 130 11.03 8.48 -8.47
N TYR A 131 9.82 8.04 -8.87
CA TYR A 131 8.98 8.85 -9.76
C TYR A 131 8.17 9.92 -9.04
N PHE A 132 7.73 9.64 -7.82
CA PHE A 132 6.86 10.56 -7.09
C PHE A 132 7.55 11.30 -5.94
N GLY A 133 8.80 10.96 -5.63
CA GLY A 133 9.54 11.57 -4.51
C GLY A 133 8.92 11.28 -3.15
N LEU A 134 8.05 10.26 -3.05
CA LEU A 134 7.32 9.90 -1.82
C LEU A 134 7.56 8.44 -1.46
N ALA A 135 7.70 8.16 -0.17
CA ALA A 135 7.62 6.79 0.30
C ALA A 135 6.19 6.26 0.20
N PRO A 136 5.97 5.01 -0.21
CA PRO A 136 4.66 4.40 -0.09
C PRO A 136 4.24 4.29 1.38
N LEU A 137 2.93 4.24 1.64
CA LEU A 137 2.38 4.15 3.00
C LEU A 137 2.86 2.89 3.72
N GLN A 138 2.98 1.79 2.99
CA GLN A 138 3.35 0.49 3.54
C GLN A 138 3.83 -0.47 2.46
N LEU A 139 4.79 -1.34 2.83
CA LEU A 139 5.16 -2.56 2.13
C LEU A 139 4.86 -3.77 3.00
N THR A 140 4.40 -4.86 2.39
CA THR A 140 4.14 -6.11 3.12
C THR A 140 4.54 -7.30 2.25
N ALA A 141 5.38 -8.19 2.78
CA ALA A 141 5.78 -9.44 2.14
C ALA A 141 5.19 -10.68 2.84
N ARG A 142 4.40 -10.49 3.90
CA ARG A 142 3.72 -11.56 4.64
C ARG A 142 2.23 -11.25 4.73
N VAL A 143 1.45 -11.80 3.83
CA VAL A 143 -0.01 -11.64 3.81
C VAL A 143 -0.67 -12.98 4.10
N ALA A 144 -1.71 -12.97 4.93
CA ALA A 144 -2.53 -14.16 5.17
C ALA A 144 -3.52 -14.39 4.01
N SER A 145 -3.00 -14.63 2.82
CA SER A 145 -3.79 -14.89 1.62
C SER A 145 -3.13 -15.96 0.77
N SER A 146 -3.94 -16.84 0.19
CA SER A 146 -3.48 -17.80 -0.81
C SER A 146 -3.30 -17.17 -2.20
N TYR A 147 -3.89 -16.02 -2.44
CA TYR A 147 -3.94 -15.36 -3.75
C TYR A 147 -2.99 -14.17 -3.89
N VAL A 148 -2.62 -13.53 -2.78
CA VAL A 148 -1.75 -12.35 -2.75
C VAL A 148 -0.56 -12.66 -1.86
N GLY A 149 0.65 -12.57 -2.41
CA GLY A 149 1.90 -12.82 -1.67
C GLY A 149 2.33 -11.63 -0.81
N GLY A 150 2.14 -10.42 -1.34
CA GLY A 150 2.51 -9.16 -0.72
C GLY A 150 1.69 -8.01 -1.29
N PHE A 151 1.99 -6.80 -0.86
CA PHE A 151 1.46 -5.58 -1.47
C PHE A 151 2.29 -4.34 -1.11
N THR A 152 2.27 -3.38 -2.02
CA THR A 152 2.74 -2.02 -1.83
C THR A 152 1.53 -1.08 -1.79
N ALA A 153 1.36 -0.31 -0.71
CA ALA A 153 0.26 0.65 -0.54
C ALA A 153 0.71 2.06 -0.96
N PRO A 154 0.35 2.54 -2.17
CA PRO A 154 0.71 3.87 -2.64
C PRO A 154 -0.25 4.94 -2.11
N HIS A 155 0.15 6.22 -2.24
CA HIS A 155 -0.78 7.34 -2.18
C HIS A 155 -1.65 7.41 -3.43
N PRO A 156 -2.88 8.00 -3.36
CA PRO A 156 -3.66 8.32 -4.55
C PRO A 156 -2.90 9.27 -5.48
N ILE A 157 -2.99 9.04 -6.79
CA ILE A 157 -2.30 9.84 -7.81
C ILE A 157 -3.33 10.48 -8.71
N TYR A 158 -3.20 11.78 -8.95
CA TYR A 158 -4.00 12.47 -9.96
C TYR A 158 -3.54 12.03 -11.36
N GLU A 159 -4.44 11.47 -12.12
CA GLU A 159 -4.14 10.86 -13.41
C GLU A 159 -3.80 11.92 -14.46
N THR A 160 -2.56 11.85 -14.95
CA THR A 160 -2.04 12.62 -16.07
C THR A 160 -1.37 11.69 -17.05
N SER A 161 -1.05 12.13 -18.26
CA SER A 161 -0.32 11.31 -19.23
C SER A 161 1.02 10.78 -18.64
N ALA A 162 1.76 11.62 -17.96
CA ALA A 162 2.99 11.22 -17.30
C ALA A 162 2.75 10.21 -16.16
N ALA A 163 1.72 10.45 -15.33
CA ALA A 163 1.36 9.55 -14.23
C ALA A 163 0.94 8.16 -14.71
N LEU A 164 0.21 8.06 -15.83
CA LEU A 164 -0.17 6.77 -16.42
C LEU A 164 1.07 5.96 -16.84
N ILE A 165 2.04 6.60 -17.50
CA ILE A 165 3.30 5.97 -17.89
C ILE A 165 4.10 5.53 -16.66
N GLN A 166 4.23 6.40 -15.65
CA GLN A 166 4.92 6.06 -14.40
C GLN A 166 4.25 4.91 -13.66
N GLN A 167 2.92 4.88 -13.58
CA GLN A 167 2.18 3.78 -12.97
C GLN A 167 2.36 2.47 -13.75
N ALA A 168 2.40 2.51 -15.10
CA ALA A 168 2.67 1.33 -15.91
C ALA A 168 4.10 0.79 -15.66
N LYS A 169 5.09 1.66 -15.56
CA LYS A 169 6.46 1.28 -15.19
C LYS A 169 6.53 0.67 -13.79
N ILE A 170 5.84 1.28 -12.79
CA ILE A 170 5.76 0.73 -11.44
C ILE A 170 5.13 -0.66 -11.47
N ALA A 171 4.03 -0.85 -12.20
CA ALA A 171 3.41 -2.16 -12.33
C ALA A 171 4.36 -3.22 -12.93
N LEU A 172 5.21 -2.87 -13.88
CA LEU A 172 6.21 -3.79 -14.45
C LEU A 172 7.38 -4.08 -13.50
N ALA A 173 7.63 -3.22 -12.51
CA ALA A 173 8.83 -3.22 -11.69
C ALA A 173 8.98 -4.48 -10.82
N GLY A 174 7.90 -5.00 -10.23
CA GLY A 174 7.96 -6.18 -9.36
C GLY A 174 8.55 -7.39 -10.06
N GLY A 175 7.94 -7.79 -11.18
CA GLY A 175 8.44 -8.95 -11.95
C GLY A 175 9.83 -8.75 -12.57
N ILE A 176 10.18 -7.51 -12.93
CA ILE A 176 11.52 -7.19 -13.45
C ILE A 176 12.55 -7.22 -12.32
N ALA A 177 12.20 -6.78 -11.10
CA ALA A 177 13.06 -6.91 -9.92
C ALA A 177 13.40 -8.37 -9.62
N GLU A 178 12.41 -9.27 -9.68
CA GLU A 178 12.63 -10.71 -9.54
C GLU A 178 13.64 -11.22 -10.59
N GLU A 179 13.48 -10.84 -11.86
CA GLU A 179 14.41 -11.24 -12.93
C GLU A 179 15.84 -10.73 -12.71
N ILE A 180 16.01 -9.51 -12.17
CA ILE A 180 17.33 -8.92 -11.88
C ILE A 180 18.01 -9.63 -10.72
N VAL A 181 17.24 -10.03 -9.70
CA VAL A 181 17.80 -10.61 -8.46
C VAL A 181 17.99 -12.10 -8.56
N PHE A 182 17.01 -12.82 -9.07
CA PHE A 182 16.99 -14.29 -9.10
C PHE A 182 17.26 -14.91 -10.48
N GLY A 183 17.20 -14.10 -11.53
CA GLY A 183 17.24 -14.58 -12.90
C GLY A 183 15.86 -14.90 -13.46
N ARG A 184 15.74 -14.94 -14.79
CA ARG A 184 14.48 -15.08 -15.50
C ARG A 184 13.77 -16.41 -15.21
N GLU A 185 14.53 -17.47 -14.98
CA GLU A 185 13.99 -18.82 -14.75
C GLU A 185 13.32 -18.96 -13.39
N LEU A 186 13.74 -18.15 -12.40
CA LEU A 186 13.19 -18.15 -11.05
C LEU A 186 12.18 -17.02 -10.81
N ALA A 187 11.91 -16.19 -11.82
CA ALA A 187 10.87 -15.17 -11.72
C ALA A 187 9.48 -15.82 -11.61
N SER A 188 8.69 -15.34 -10.67
CA SER A 188 7.41 -15.97 -10.33
C SER A 188 6.29 -15.60 -11.32
N VAL A 189 5.23 -16.42 -11.34
CA VAL A 189 3.99 -16.12 -12.07
C VAL A 189 3.16 -15.02 -11.40
N GLY A 190 3.53 -14.57 -10.21
CA GLY A 190 2.87 -13.50 -9.45
C GLY A 190 2.77 -12.16 -10.20
N ARG A 191 3.63 -11.98 -11.20
CA ARG A 191 3.64 -10.80 -12.09
C ARG A 191 2.44 -10.67 -13.05
N ALA A 192 1.53 -11.65 -13.08
CA ALA A 192 0.44 -11.67 -14.07
C ALA A 192 -0.51 -10.48 -13.92
N SER A 193 -0.97 -10.18 -12.70
CA SER A 193 -1.84 -9.04 -12.39
C SER A 193 -1.18 -7.69 -12.69
N ASP A 194 0.12 -7.60 -12.46
CA ASP A 194 0.88 -6.36 -12.71
C ASP A 194 1.04 -6.09 -14.21
N ARG A 195 1.29 -7.15 -14.98
CA ARG A 195 1.32 -7.04 -16.44
C ARG A 195 -0.04 -6.67 -17.01
N GLU A 196 -1.13 -7.24 -16.47
CA GLU A 196 -2.49 -6.86 -16.85
C GLU A 196 -2.73 -5.38 -16.53
N ARG A 197 -2.35 -4.92 -15.32
CA ARG A 197 -2.47 -3.51 -14.95
C ARG A 197 -1.66 -2.59 -15.86
N ALA A 198 -0.41 -2.92 -16.14
CA ALA A 198 0.43 -2.15 -17.09
C ALA A 198 -0.22 -2.08 -18.48
N THR A 199 -0.76 -3.20 -18.97
CA THR A 199 -1.44 -3.27 -20.25
C THR A 199 -2.67 -2.38 -20.29
N ILE A 200 -3.52 -2.42 -19.25
CA ILE A 200 -4.72 -1.56 -19.14
C ILE A 200 -4.33 -0.08 -19.15
N LEU A 201 -3.31 0.31 -18.38
CA LEU A 201 -2.85 1.70 -18.32
C LEU A 201 -2.36 2.21 -19.68
N ILE A 202 -1.64 1.39 -20.46
CA ILE A 202 -1.16 1.77 -21.79
C ILE A 202 -2.30 1.73 -22.81
N GLN A 203 -3.25 0.80 -22.70
CA GLN A 203 -4.47 0.82 -23.50
C GLN A 203 -5.28 2.11 -23.28
N ASP A 204 -5.47 2.50 -22.01
CA ASP A 204 -6.18 3.73 -21.69
C ASP A 204 -5.40 4.97 -22.17
N PHE A 205 -4.08 4.98 -22.03
CA PHE A 205 -3.22 6.04 -22.54
C PHE A 205 -3.42 6.27 -24.04
N ILE A 206 -3.41 5.20 -24.85
CA ILE A 206 -3.56 5.27 -26.30
C ILE A 206 -5.03 5.38 -26.72
N ARG A 207 -5.86 4.44 -26.27
CA ARG A 207 -7.22 4.22 -26.82
C ARG A 207 -8.27 5.14 -26.24
N ARG A 208 -8.17 5.44 -24.93
CA ARG A 208 -9.20 6.23 -24.22
C ARG A 208 -8.87 7.70 -24.19
N HIS A 209 -7.62 8.03 -23.90
CA HIS A 209 -7.20 9.41 -23.63
C HIS A 209 -6.54 10.09 -24.84
N GLY A 210 -6.11 9.33 -25.85
CA GLY A 210 -5.46 9.87 -27.05
C GLY A 210 -4.16 10.63 -26.72
N PHE A 211 -3.39 10.15 -25.74
CA PHE A 211 -2.09 10.75 -25.39
C PHE A 211 -0.95 10.32 -26.28
N ASP A 212 -1.20 9.38 -27.18
CA ASP A 212 -0.27 8.99 -28.22
C ASP A 212 -0.31 9.99 -29.38
N ALA A 213 0.81 10.17 -30.10
CA ALA A 213 0.89 11.12 -31.21
C ALA A 213 0.13 10.67 -32.45
N GLU A 214 -0.02 9.37 -32.65
CA GLU A 214 -0.62 8.78 -33.86
C GLU A 214 -2.12 8.51 -33.68
N PHE A 215 -2.59 8.19 -32.48
CA PHE A 215 -3.96 7.77 -32.18
C PHE A 215 -4.71 8.81 -31.34
N GLN A 216 -5.44 9.70 -32.01
CA GLN A 216 -6.19 10.79 -31.36
C GLN A 216 -7.67 10.45 -31.13
N ALA A 217 -8.21 9.46 -31.81
CA ALA A 217 -9.61 9.04 -31.64
C ALA A 217 -9.79 8.16 -30.40
N ASN A 218 -11.00 8.15 -29.85
CA ASN A 218 -11.34 7.26 -28.76
C ASN A 218 -11.72 5.86 -29.28
N TYR A 219 -10.81 4.91 -29.17
CA TYR A 219 -11.02 3.51 -29.59
C TYR A 219 -11.76 2.65 -28.55
N MET A 220 -12.19 3.23 -27.43
CA MET A 220 -12.93 2.51 -26.38
C MET A 220 -14.44 2.70 -26.47
N LEU A 221 -14.94 3.37 -27.52
CA LEU A 221 -16.38 3.50 -27.76
C LEU A 221 -17.00 2.11 -27.99
N GLY A 222 -18.08 1.81 -27.29
CA GLY A 222 -18.73 0.49 -27.27
C GLY A 222 -20.05 0.43 -28.03
N ASN A 223 -20.28 1.30 -29.02
CA ASN A 223 -21.52 1.42 -29.77
C ASN A 223 -21.27 1.33 -31.29
N GLU A 224 -22.26 1.72 -32.09
CA GLU A 224 -22.18 1.75 -33.57
C GLU A 224 -21.05 2.65 -34.12
N TYR A 225 -20.48 3.54 -33.29
CA TYR A 225 -19.35 4.40 -33.65
C TYR A 225 -18.00 3.79 -33.25
N SER A 226 -17.97 2.52 -32.82
CA SER A 226 -16.73 1.86 -32.42
C SER A 226 -15.76 1.73 -33.60
N MET A 227 -14.51 2.07 -33.33
CA MET A 227 -13.40 1.86 -34.28
C MET A 227 -12.73 0.50 -33.98
N ASP A 228 -12.02 -0.03 -35.00
CA ASP A 228 -11.24 -1.25 -34.82
C ASP A 228 -10.08 -0.97 -33.81
N ARG A 229 -10.16 -1.58 -32.65
CA ARG A 229 -9.15 -1.45 -31.57
C ARG A 229 -7.84 -2.12 -31.92
N HIS A 230 -7.88 -3.16 -32.75
CA HIS A 230 -6.70 -4.00 -33.02
C HIS A 230 -5.63 -3.26 -33.82
N VAL A 231 -5.96 -2.15 -34.45
CA VAL A 231 -4.98 -1.30 -35.14
C VAL A 231 -3.94 -0.72 -34.16
N THR A 232 -4.26 -0.62 -32.86
CA THR A 232 -3.38 -0.09 -31.82
C THR A 232 -2.60 -1.16 -31.05
N ASP A 233 -2.88 -2.45 -31.25
CA ASP A 233 -2.24 -3.56 -30.52
C ASP A 233 -0.71 -3.58 -30.69
N PRO A 234 -0.13 -3.38 -31.89
CA PRO A 234 1.30 -3.35 -32.07
C PRO A 234 2.00 -2.21 -31.29
N ASP A 235 1.36 -1.03 -31.21
CA ASP A 235 1.91 0.14 -30.54
C ASP A 235 1.84 -0.02 -29.01
N ILE A 236 0.79 -0.65 -28.49
CA ILE A 236 0.69 -1.04 -27.10
C ILE A 236 1.83 -1.98 -26.73
N GLU A 237 2.07 -3.05 -27.48
CA GLU A 237 3.14 -4.02 -27.23
C GLU A 237 4.51 -3.37 -27.33
N LYS A 238 4.74 -2.53 -28.35
CA LYS A 238 5.98 -1.77 -28.53
C LYS A 238 6.24 -0.83 -27.34
N MET A 239 5.21 -0.13 -26.88
CA MET A 239 5.32 0.76 -25.73
C MET A 239 5.63 -0.02 -24.45
N ILE A 240 4.90 -1.10 -24.15
CA ILE A 240 5.15 -1.95 -22.98
C ILE A 240 6.57 -2.52 -23.01
N SER A 241 7.04 -3.01 -24.18
CA SER A 241 8.39 -3.53 -24.32
C SER A 241 9.46 -2.47 -24.06
N ARG A 242 9.25 -1.24 -24.56
CA ARG A 242 10.12 -0.10 -24.28
C ARG A 242 10.15 0.24 -22.78
N LEU A 243 8.96 0.37 -22.13
CA LEU A 243 8.87 0.65 -20.70
C LEU A 243 9.53 -0.44 -19.87
N ALA A 244 9.37 -1.70 -20.24
CA ALA A 244 10.04 -2.81 -19.55
C ALA A 244 11.58 -2.72 -19.63
N ALA A 245 12.12 -2.31 -20.79
CA ALA A 245 13.55 -2.09 -20.94
C ALA A 245 14.06 -0.90 -20.11
N GLU A 246 13.31 0.20 -20.06
CA GLU A 246 13.60 1.36 -19.22
C GLU A 246 13.58 0.97 -17.72
N VAL A 247 12.55 0.29 -17.25
CA VAL A 247 12.43 -0.22 -15.87
C VAL A 247 13.61 -1.11 -15.50
N ARG A 248 14.00 -2.02 -16.40
CA ARG A 248 15.18 -2.88 -16.18
C ARG A 248 16.46 -2.08 -15.99
N SER A 249 16.68 -1.07 -16.82
CA SER A 249 17.84 -0.18 -16.72
C SER A 249 17.84 0.58 -15.40
N GLU A 250 16.70 1.17 -15.04
CA GLU A 250 16.53 1.94 -13.80
C GLU A 250 16.74 1.08 -12.55
N LEU A 251 16.08 -0.08 -12.45
CA LEU A 251 16.25 -1.00 -11.31
C LEU A 251 17.66 -1.56 -11.21
N THR A 252 18.33 -1.77 -12.35
CA THR A 252 19.75 -2.19 -12.36
C THR A 252 20.64 -1.09 -11.78
N GLY A 253 20.38 0.17 -12.11
CA GLY A 253 21.08 1.31 -11.54
C GLY A 253 20.87 1.45 -10.02
N PHE A 254 19.69 1.11 -9.53
CA PHE A 254 19.34 1.15 -8.11
C PHE A 254 19.45 -0.21 -7.39
N ARG A 255 20.18 -1.16 -7.95
CA ARG A 255 20.22 -2.55 -7.45
C ARG A 255 20.59 -2.66 -5.97
N ALA A 256 21.50 -1.82 -5.48
CA ALA A 256 21.90 -1.84 -4.08
C ALA A 256 20.72 -1.48 -3.14
N GLY A 257 19.99 -0.41 -3.48
CA GLY A 257 18.79 0.01 -2.74
C GLY A 257 17.65 -1.02 -2.81
N LEU A 258 17.45 -1.63 -3.98
CA LEU A 258 16.49 -2.71 -4.17
C LEU A 258 16.77 -3.90 -3.23
N LEU A 259 18.02 -4.36 -3.17
CA LEU A 259 18.42 -5.48 -2.35
C LEU A 259 18.35 -5.17 -0.85
N ASP A 260 18.70 -3.96 -0.44
CA ASP A 260 18.64 -3.55 0.96
C ASP A 260 17.19 -3.47 1.43
N LEU A 261 16.33 -2.84 0.64
CA LEU A 261 14.89 -2.78 0.93
C LEU A 261 14.25 -4.17 1.00
N ALA A 262 14.61 -5.06 0.06
CA ALA A 262 14.08 -6.42 0.02
C ALA A 262 14.52 -7.26 1.22
N ARG A 263 15.78 -7.13 1.69
CA ARG A 263 16.29 -7.84 2.87
C ARG A 263 15.56 -7.41 4.14
N GLU A 264 15.41 -6.12 4.33
CA GLU A 264 14.70 -5.56 5.48
C GLU A 264 13.22 -6.00 5.46
N LEU A 265 12.58 -5.92 4.30
CA LEU A 265 11.20 -6.36 4.13
C LEU A 265 11.02 -7.87 4.37
N ALA A 266 11.94 -8.71 3.87
CA ALA A 266 11.90 -10.15 4.08
C ALA A 266 12.05 -10.51 5.57
N THR A 267 12.88 -9.76 6.29
CA THR A 267 13.13 -9.96 7.73
C THR A 267 11.94 -9.49 8.56
N ALA A 268 11.51 -8.24 8.38
CA ALA A 268 10.44 -7.62 9.15
C ALA A 268 9.04 -8.13 8.74
N GLY A 269 8.89 -8.59 7.48
CA GLY A 269 7.61 -8.99 6.88
C GLY A 269 6.72 -7.80 6.49
N ARG A 270 6.95 -6.62 7.08
CA ARG A 270 6.24 -5.37 6.82
C ARG A 270 7.17 -4.18 7.11
N LEU A 271 7.09 -3.15 6.28
CA LEU A 271 7.75 -1.85 6.48
C LEU A 271 6.71 -0.74 6.29
N ASP A 272 6.77 0.27 7.13
CA ASP A 272 5.99 1.51 6.97
C ASP A 272 6.74 2.54 6.11
N GLY A 273 6.08 3.66 5.79
CA GLY A 273 6.67 4.73 4.98
C GLY A 273 7.98 5.29 5.55
N PRO A 274 8.07 5.62 6.86
CA PRO A 274 9.32 6.07 7.48
C PRO A 274 10.47 5.09 7.32
N ALA A 275 10.25 3.79 7.53
CA ALA A 275 11.28 2.77 7.36
C ALA A 275 11.74 2.68 5.89
N VAL A 276 10.80 2.70 4.95
CA VAL A 276 11.11 2.70 3.51
C VAL A 276 11.93 3.92 3.12
N ALA A 277 11.52 5.12 3.55
CA ALA A 277 12.26 6.36 3.27
C ALA A 277 13.69 6.31 3.83
N ALA A 278 13.86 5.84 5.07
CA ALA A 278 15.16 5.71 5.70
C ALA A 278 16.09 4.72 4.96
N ILE A 279 15.54 3.59 4.50
CA ILE A 279 16.31 2.58 3.75
C ILE A 279 16.73 3.16 2.39
N LEU A 280 15.81 3.73 1.63
CA LEU A 280 16.08 4.30 0.30
C LEU A 280 17.03 5.51 0.39
N GLY A 281 16.93 6.32 1.44
CA GLY A 281 17.81 7.46 1.71
C GLY A 281 19.29 7.07 1.86
N ARG A 282 19.59 5.88 2.40
CA ARG A 282 20.96 5.34 2.46
C ARG A 282 21.61 5.15 1.06
N HIS A 283 20.77 5.03 0.04
CA HIS A 283 21.18 4.82 -1.35
C HIS A 283 20.99 6.07 -2.23
N GLY A 284 20.77 7.24 -1.60
CA GLY A 284 20.61 8.51 -2.29
C GLY A 284 19.24 8.70 -2.96
N ILE A 285 18.26 7.84 -2.68
CA ILE A 285 16.89 7.98 -3.16
C ILE A 285 16.10 8.70 -2.08
N LEU A 286 15.83 9.99 -2.32
CA LEU A 286 15.06 10.81 -1.38
C LEU A 286 13.56 10.54 -1.59
N ALA A 287 12.87 10.21 -0.51
CA ALA A 287 11.45 9.95 -0.50
C ALA A 287 10.80 10.64 0.72
N ASP A 288 9.98 11.64 0.45
CA ASP A 288 9.27 12.37 1.48
C ASP A 288 8.13 11.54 2.09
N LEU A 289 7.71 11.94 3.29
CA LEU A 289 6.59 11.32 3.99
C LEU A 289 5.36 12.19 3.87
N GLN A 290 4.23 11.56 3.56
CA GLN A 290 2.92 12.22 3.52
C GLN A 290 1.89 11.43 4.32
N ARG A 291 0.87 12.15 4.80
CA ARG A 291 -0.25 11.52 5.52
C ARG A 291 -1.06 10.61 4.61
N GLU A 292 -1.69 9.62 5.18
CA GLU A 292 -2.68 8.78 4.48
C GLU A 292 -3.76 9.65 3.82
N GLY A 293 -4.13 9.32 2.59
CA GLY A 293 -5.10 10.08 1.79
C GLY A 293 -4.52 11.32 1.08
N HIS A 294 -3.22 11.59 1.20
CA HIS A 294 -2.56 12.62 0.40
C HIS A 294 -2.68 12.28 -1.09
N LEU A 295 -3.27 13.20 -1.86
CA LEU A 295 -3.37 13.08 -3.32
C LEU A 295 -2.14 13.74 -3.96
N ILE A 296 -1.39 12.97 -4.74
CA ILE A 296 -0.27 13.48 -5.53
C ILE A 296 -0.83 14.22 -6.75
N VAL A 297 -0.64 15.53 -6.78
CA VAL A 297 -1.14 16.41 -7.86
C VAL A 297 0.04 17.23 -8.41
N PRO A 298 0.19 17.33 -9.73
CA PRO A 298 1.18 18.23 -10.33
C PRO A 298 0.96 19.69 -9.89
N PRO A 299 2.02 20.54 -9.87
CA PRO A 299 1.93 21.91 -9.38
C PRO A 299 1.31 22.87 -10.40
N TYR A 300 0.07 22.60 -10.85
CA TYR A 300 -0.62 23.42 -11.87
C TYR A 300 -0.70 24.92 -11.53
N ARG A 301 -0.80 25.27 -10.24
CA ARG A 301 -0.90 26.67 -9.82
C ARG A 301 0.36 27.48 -10.13
N SER A 302 1.54 26.87 -10.09
CA SER A 302 2.79 27.54 -10.43
C SER A 302 2.83 27.92 -11.90
N HIS A 303 2.37 27.04 -12.78
CA HIS A 303 2.26 27.32 -14.22
C HIS A 303 1.28 28.46 -14.53
N LEU A 304 0.14 28.53 -13.83
CA LEU A 304 -0.79 29.65 -13.97
C LEU A 304 -0.19 30.99 -13.51
N GLY A 305 0.63 30.97 -12.46
CA GLY A 305 1.32 32.15 -11.97
C GLY A 305 2.39 32.70 -12.96
N GLU A 306 3.04 31.86 -13.71
CA GLU A 306 3.99 32.23 -14.76
C GLU A 306 3.28 32.87 -15.97
N ILE A 307 2.16 32.31 -16.40
CA ILE A 307 1.35 32.85 -17.49
C ILE A 307 0.83 34.27 -17.14
N GLY A 308 0.37 34.48 -15.91
CA GLY A 308 -0.10 35.79 -15.44
C GLY A 308 0.98 36.87 -15.43
N ARG A 309 2.24 36.51 -15.12
CA ARG A 309 3.41 37.42 -15.13
C ARG A 309 3.87 37.77 -16.56
N ALA A 310 3.81 36.82 -17.49
CA ALA A 310 4.14 37.04 -18.89
C ALA A 310 3.16 38.01 -19.53
N SER A 311 1.84 37.85 -19.33
CA SER A 311 0.80 38.71 -19.88
C SER A 311 0.83 40.16 -19.32
N CYS A 312 1.28 40.35 -18.09
CA CYS A 312 1.48 41.70 -17.52
C CYS A 312 2.72 42.40 -18.09
N ARG A 313 3.81 41.66 -18.44
CA ARG A 313 5.00 42.28 -19.08
C ARG A 313 4.74 42.72 -20.52
N GLU A 314 3.97 41.96 -21.29
CA GLU A 314 3.60 42.33 -22.65
C GLU A 314 2.64 43.51 -22.71
N ARG A 315 1.74 43.69 -21.73
CA ARG A 315 0.84 44.85 -21.68
C ARG A 315 1.52 46.17 -21.32
N VAL A 316 2.63 46.11 -20.60
CA VAL A 316 3.40 47.33 -20.23
C VAL A 316 4.28 47.82 -21.37
N SER A 317 4.69 46.98 -22.31
CA SER A 317 5.50 47.39 -23.47
C SER A 317 4.69 47.94 -24.65
N ASN A 318 3.35 47.81 -24.64
CA ASN A 318 2.47 48.38 -25.68
C ASN A 318 1.75 49.69 -25.25
N CYS A 319 2.14 50.29 -24.15
CA CYS A 319 1.61 51.59 -23.64
C CYS A 319 2.70 52.68 -23.56
N VAL A 320 3.63 52.69 -24.53
CA VAL A 320 4.54 53.82 -24.72
C VAL A 320 4.51 54.25 -26.18
#